data_c8ef3c9f1bd973fd71b5da61667e51b8
#
_entry.id   c8ef3c9f1bd973fd71b5da61667e51b8
#
_cell.length_a   1.000
_cell.length_b   1.000
_cell.length_c   1.000
_cell.angle_alpha   90.00
_cell.angle_beta   90.00
_cell.angle_gamma   90.00
#
_symmetry.space_group_name_H-M   'P 1'
#
loop_
_entity.id
_entity.type
_entity.pdbx_description
1 polymer ?
#
loop_
_entity_poly.entity_id
_entity_poly.type
_entity_poly.pdbx_seq_one_letter_code
_entity_poly.pdbx_strand_id
1 'polypeptide(L)'
;IVLYNDMEEHTLSPRMRCNFVYVPQGNTLMSGTIRENLRLGKPSATDEEMKEALLMSCADFVFSLPDGLSTKCGEQGGGLSEGQAQRIAIARALLRDKHIMVFDEATSALDGDTECRLLGNILDNNSRTVIFITHRPAVLQYCNEQLHL
;
A
#
# COMPACT_ATOMS: atom_id res chain seq x y z
N ILE A 1 23.78 8.94 0.61
CA ILE A 1 23.06 8.96 1.92
C ILE A 1 23.67 7.85 2.77
N VAL A 2 24.01 8.18 3.97
CA VAL A 2 24.60 7.27 4.95
C VAL A 2 23.59 7.11 6.08
N LEU A 3 23.37 5.88 6.50
CA LEU A 3 22.57 5.56 7.69
C LEU A 3 23.52 5.16 8.81
N TYR A 4 23.25 5.65 10.00
CA TYR A 4 23.92 5.24 11.22
C TYR A 4 22.96 4.39 12.04
N ASN A 5 23.38 3.21 12.45
CA ASN A 5 22.81 2.55 13.60
C ASN A 5 23.81 2.65 14.76
N ASP A 6 23.46 2.19 15.94
CA ASP A 6 24.19 2.46 17.20
C ASP A 6 25.71 2.16 17.18
N MET A 7 26.24 1.52 16.15
CA MET A 7 27.65 1.10 16.07
C MET A 7 28.26 1.14 14.67
N GLU A 8 27.48 1.24 13.59
CA GLU A 8 28.02 1.08 12.24
C GLU A 8 27.43 2.07 11.24
N GLU A 9 28.29 2.55 10.35
CA GLU A 9 27.95 3.40 9.22
C GLU A 9 27.58 2.53 8.02
N HIS A 10 26.36 2.70 7.49
CA HIS A 10 25.89 1.99 6.32
C HIS A 10 25.64 2.93 5.15
N THR A 11 26.41 2.76 4.06
CA THR A 11 26.15 3.50 2.83
C THR A 11 24.97 2.90 2.07
N LEU A 12 23.92 3.72 1.86
CA LEU A 12 22.79 3.32 1.03
C LEU A 12 23.21 3.10 -0.42
N SER A 13 23.03 1.91 -0.92
CA SER A 13 23.27 1.58 -2.32
C SER A 13 21.92 1.41 -3.07
N PRO A 14 21.89 1.54 -4.40
CA PRO A 14 20.69 1.28 -5.19
C PRO A 14 20.12 -0.13 -5.00
N ARG A 15 20.93 -1.10 -4.58
CA ARG A 15 20.50 -2.47 -4.27
C ARG A 15 19.54 -2.54 -3.08
N MET A 16 19.61 -1.57 -2.17
CA MET A 16 18.71 -1.53 -1.01
C MET A 16 17.25 -1.19 -1.37
N ARG A 17 17.00 -0.72 -2.60
CA ARG A 17 15.63 -0.46 -3.09
C ARG A 17 14.72 -1.69 -3.03
N CYS A 18 15.30 -2.89 -3.12
CA CYS A 18 14.54 -4.13 -3.00
C CYS A 18 13.89 -4.33 -1.61
N ASN A 19 14.36 -3.61 -0.58
CA ASN A 19 13.82 -3.69 0.79
C ASN A 19 12.64 -2.76 1.02
N PHE A 20 12.37 -1.86 0.08
CA PHE A 20 11.32 -0.86 0.19
C PHE A 20 10.13 -1.20 -0.71
N VAL A 21 8.94 -0.91 -0.22
CA VAL A 21 7.74 -0.77 -1.03
C VAL A 21 7.29 0.68 -0.98
N TYR A 22 7.12 1.27 -2.13
CA TYR A 22 6.63 2.64 -2.26
C TYR A 22 5.22 2.64 -2.83
N VAL A 23 4.32 3.33 -2.15
CA VAL A 23 2.93 3.55 -2.55
C VAL A 23 2.77 5.05 -2.82
N PRO A 24 2.80 5.47 -4.08
CA PRO A 24 2.66 6.89 -4.43
C PRO A 24 1.21 7.37 -4.31
N GLN A 25 1.05 8.67 -4.29
CA GLN A 25 -0.24 9.34 -4.41
C GLN A 25 -0.94 8.96 -5.72
N GLY A 26 -2.27 8.92 -5.67
CA GLY A 26 -3.13 8.77 -6.84
C GLY A 26 -3.26 7.33 -7.34
N ASN A 27 -3.87 7.22 -8.51
CA ASN A 27 -4.17 5.93 -9.10
C ASN A 27 -2.99 5.42 -9.93
N THR A 28 -2.43 4.29 -9.51
CA THR A 28 -1.28 3.62 -10.14
C THR A 28 -1.63 2.24 -10.71
N LEU A 29 -2.93 1.97 -10.90
CA LEU A 29 -3.35 0.73 -11.52
C LEU A 29 -3.04 0.73 -13.02
N MET A 30 -2.64 -0.42 -13.52
CA MET A 30 -2.42 -0.68 -14.93
C MET A 30 -3.70 -1.20 -15.57
N SER A 31 -3.85 -0.98 -16.88
CA SER A 31 -4.91 -1.63 -17.67
C SER A 31 -4.83 -3.14 -17.52
N GLY A 32 -5.96 -3.80 -17.31
CA GLY A 32 -6.05 -5.23 -17.08
C GLY A 32 -7.03 -5.55 -15.96
N THR A 33 -6.98 -6.72 -15.40
CA THR A 33 -7.82 -7.15 -14.29
C THR A 33 -7.24 -6.73 -12.94
N ILE A 34 -8.06 -6.72 -11.88
CA ILE A 34 -7.60 -6.55 -10.50
C ILE A 34 -6.56 -7.62 -10.16
N ARG A 35 -6.79 -8.87 -10.55
CA ARG A 35 -5.85 -9.99 -10.38
C ARG A 35 -4.47 -9.69 -10.99
N GLU A 36 -4.45 -9.22 -12.23
CA GLU A 36 -3.20 -8.88 -12.92
C GLU A 36 -2.47 -7.74 -12.20
N ASN A 37 -3.20 -6.73 -11.75
CA ASN A 37 -2.63 -5.65 -10.96
C ASN A 37 -2.01 -6.14 -9.64
N LEU A 38 -2.67 -7.04 -8.93
CA LEU A 38 -2.14 -7.62 -7.68
C LEU A 38 -0.89 -8.47 -7.95
N ARG A 39 -0.86 -9.24 -9.05
CA ARG A 39 0.31 -10.03 -9.48
C ARG A 39 1.53 -9.20 -9.82
N LEU A 40 1.40 -7.92 -10.14
CA LEU A 40 2.56 -7.02 -10.24
C LEU A 40 3.29 -6.84 -8.90
N GLY A 41 2.60 -7.03 -7.79
CA GLY A 41 3.21 -7.06 -6.46
C GLY A 41 3.94 -8.38 -6.18
N LYS A 42 3.24 -9.51 -6.42
CA LYS A 42 3.75 -10.88 -6.23
C LYS A 42 3.22 -11.78 -7.35
N PRO A 43 4.03 -12.11 -8.37
CA PRO A 43 3.60 -12.90 -9.53
C PRO A 43 3.02 -14.28 -9.18
N SER A 44 3.52 -14.88 -8.09
CA SER A 44 3.09 -16.18 -7.58
C SER A 44 1.98 -16.11 -6.53
N ALA A 45 1.36 -14.94 -6.33
CA ALA A 45 0.32 -14.78 -5.31
C ALA A 45 -0.86 -15.73 -5.57
N THR A 46 -1.26 -16.44 -4.53
CA THR A 46 -2.48 -17.27 -4.55
C THR A 46 -3.72 -16.39 -4.38
N ASP A 47 -4.89 -16.95 -4.64
CA ASP A 47 -6.16 -16.22 -4.46
C ASP A 47 -6.39 -15.87 -2.98
N GLU A 48 -5.96 -16.75 -2.06
CA GLU A 48 -6.03 -16.52 -0.62
C GLU A 48 -5.15 -15.33 -0.21
N GLU A 49 -3.90 -15.29 -0.66
CA GLU A 49 -2.99 -14.17 -0.39
C GLU A 49 -3.53 -12.85 -0.96
N MET A 50 -4.10 -12.88 -2.16
CA MET A 50 -4.74 -11.70 -2.76
C MET A 50 -5.94 -11.25 -1.93
N LYS A 51 -6.75 -12.20 -1.44
CA LYS A 51 -7.91 -11.91 -0.59
C LYS A 51 -7.48 -11.25 0.72
N GLU A 52 -6.47 -11.79 1.39
CA GLU A 52 -5.94 -11.23 2.63
C GLU A 52 -5.40 -9.80 2.41
N ALA A 53 -4.63 -9.59 1.35
CA ALA A 53 -4.10 -8.26 1.02
C ALA A 53 -5.22 -7.24 0.73
N LEU A 54 -6.29 -7.66 0.04
CA LEU A 54 -7.46 -6.82 -0.22
C LEU A 54 -8.23 -6.49 1.07
N LEU A 55 -8.39 -7.43 1.97
CA LEU A 55 -9.02 -7.19 3.27
C LEU A 55 -8.19 -6.21 4.12
N MET A 56 -6.86 -6.42 4.20
CA MET A 56 -5.96 -5.53 4.91
C MET A 56 -5.99 -4.09 4.35
N SER A 57 -6.12 -3.93 3.05
CA SER A 57 -6.21 -2.62 2.39
C SER A 57 -7.62 -2.02 2.37
N CYS A 58 -8.58 -2.61 3.07
CA CYS A 58 -10.00 -2.23 3.03
C CYS A 58 -10.61 -2.24 1.62
N ALA A 59 -10.11 -3.12 0.74
CA ALA A 59 -10.59 -3.32 -0.62
C ALA A 59 -11.58 -4.49 -0.74
N ASP A 60 -12.28 -4.81 0.33
CA ASP A 60 -13.30 -5.86 0.43
C ASP A 60 -14.46 -5.69 -0.57
N PHE A 61 -14.71 -4.45 -1.03
CA PHE A 61 -15.70 -4.17 -2.09
C PHE A 61 -15.44 -4.99 -3.36
N VAL A 62 -14.19 -5.42 -3.63
CA VAL A 62 -13.83 -6.24 -4.80
C VAL A 62 -14.63 -7.53 -4.84
N PHE A 63 -14.95 -8.11 -3.69
CA PHE A 63 -15.73 -9.35 -3.60
C PHE A 63 -17.21 -9.15 -3.90
N SER A 64 -17.69 -7.90 -3.90
CA SER A 64 -19.05 -7.53 -4.28
C SER A 64 -19.19 -7.14 -5.75
N LEU A 65 -18.07 -7.03 -6.47
CA LEU A 65 -18.10 -6.76 -7.92
C LEU A 65 -18.55 -8.01 -8.67
N PRO A 66 -19.30 -7.87 -9.77
CA PRO A 66 -19.81 -9.02 -10.55
C PRO A 66 -18.71 -10.00 -10.98
N ASP A 67 -17.56 -9.49 -11.38
CA ASP A 67 -16.42 -10.27 -11.86
C ASP A 67 -15.32 -10.46 -10.80
N GLY A 68 -15.50 -9.94 -9.58
CA GLY A 68 -14.54 -10.04 -8.48
C GLY A 68 -13.12 -9.65 -8.90
N LEU A 69 -12.14 -10.54 -8.68
CA LEU A 69 -10.74 -10.34 -9.11
C LEU A 69 -10.57 -10.24 -10.63
N SER A 70 -11.53 -10.70 -11.42
CA SER A 70 -11.50 -10.62 -12.88
C SER A 70 -12.07 -9.31 -13.43
N THR A 71 -12.57 -8.43 -12.55
CA THR A 71 -13.03 -7.10 -12.93
C THR A 71 -11.92 -6.33 -13.62
N LYS A 72 -12.24 -5.80 -14.80
CA LYS A 72 -11.30 -5.01 -15.60
C LYS A 72 -11.15 -3.60 -15.04
N CYS A 73 -9.92 -3.20 -14.86
CA CYS A 73 -9.52 -1.81 -14.65
C CYS A 73 -9.14 -1.22 -16.00
N GLY A 74 -9.75 -0.11 -16.39
CA GLY A 74 -9.32 0.67 -17.55
C GLY A 74 -7.97 1.35 -17.30
N GLU A 75 -7.53 2.18 -18.26
CA GLU A 75 -6.38 3.04 -18.06
C GLU A 75 -6.57 3.88 -16.79
N GLN A 76 -5.55 3.93 -15.96
CA GLN A 76 -5.60 4.59 -14.65
C GLN A 76 -6.78 4.14 -13.77
N GLY A 77 -7.13 2.82 -13.79
CA GLY A 77 -8.20 2.27 -12.96
C GLY A 77 -9.62 2.66 -13.40
N GLY A 78 -9.82 2.98 -14.69
CA GLY A 78 -11.13 3.33 -15.23
C GLY A 78 -12.20 2.32 -14.81
N GLY A 79 -13.35 2.81 -14.35
CA GLY A 79 -14.44 2.01 -13.78
C GLY A 79 -14.43 1.88 -12.26
N LEU A 80 -13.35 2.29 -11.59
CA LEU A 80 -13.21 2.36 -10.12
C LEU A 80 -13.14 3.81 -9.66
N SER A 81 -13.63 4.11 -8.45
CA SER A 81 -13.34 5.41 -7.82
C SER A 81 -11.86 5.52 -7.48
N GLU A 82 -11.34 6.74 -7.32
CA GLU A 82 -9.95 6.97 -6.95
C GLU A 82 -9.58 6.25 -5.65
N GLY A 83 -10.41 6.34 -4.62
CA GLY A 83 -10.19 5.63 -3.36
C GLY A 83 -10.27 4.11 -3.49
N GLN A 84 -11.07 3.57 -4.41
CA GLN A 84 -11.10 2.14 -4.72
C GLN A 84 -9.79 1.70 -5.39
N ALA A 85 -9.35 2.44 -6.39
CA ALA A 85 -8.10 2.16 -7.09
C ALA A 85 -6.89 2.25 -6.14
N GLN A 86 -6.87 3.25 -5.26
CA GLN A 86 -5.83 3.44 -4.26
C GLN A 86 -5.75 2.26 -3.28
N ARG A 87 -6.88 1.75 -2.79
CA ARG A 87 -6.91 0.57 -1.90
C ARG A 87 -6.39 -0.70 -2.60
N ILE A 88 -6.70 -0.91 -3.87
CA ILE A 88 -6.12 -2.03 -4.66
C ILE A 88 -4.61 -1.83 -4.85
N ALA A 89 -4.13 -0.61 -5.08
CA ALA A 89 -2.70 -0.31 -5.17
C ALA A 89 -1.97 -0.59 -3.84
N ILE A 90 -2.60 -0.30 -2.71
CA ILE A 90 -2.09 -0.65 -1.38
C ILE A 90 -2.06 -2.19 -1.21
N ALA A 91 -3.12 -2.92 -1.59
CA ALA A 91 -3.12 -4.38 -1.56
C ALA A 91 -1.97 -4.98 -2.37
N ARG A 92 -1.73 -4.44 -3.58
CA ARG A 92 -0.58 -4.82 -4.40
C ARG A 92 0.75 -4.58 -3.70
N ALA A 93 0.87 -3.49 -2.96
CA ALA A 93 2.06 -3.16 -2.20
C ALA A 93 2.27 -4.14 -1.01
N LEU A 94 1.20 -4.48 -0.31
CA LEU A 94 1.22 -5.44 0.80
C LEU A 94 1.67 -6.84 0.36
N LEU A 95 1.29 -7.27 -0.84
CA LEU A 95 1.73 -8.55 -1.43
C LEU A 95 3.24 -8.63 -1.67
N ARG A 96 3.95 -7.50 -1.76
CA ARG A 96 5.41 -7.50 -1.91
C ARG A 96 6.15 -7.99 -0.68
N ASP A 97 5.49 -8.04 0.46
CA ASP A 97 6.00 -8.55 1.74
C ASP A 97 7.41 -8.04 2.08
N LYS A 98 7.56 -6.71 2.14
CA LYS A 98 8.82 -6.05 2.49
C LYS A 98 8.73 -5.42 3.87
N HIS A 99 9.88 -5.31 4.52
CA HIS A 99 9.97 -4.77 5.88
C HIS A 99 9.72 -3.26 5.96
N ILE A 100 10.00 -2.51 4.89
CA ILE A 100 9.86 -1.05 4.89
C ILE A 100 8.82 -0.65 3.84
N MET A 101 7.78 0.04 4.27
CA MET A 101 6.74 0.58 3.39
C MET A 101 6.72 2.10 3.49
N VAL A 102 6.66 2.77 2.34
CA VAL A 102 6.55 4.23 2.25
C VAL A 102 5.24 4.57 1.58
N PHE A 103 4.38 5.26 2.30
CA PHE A 103 3.11 5.78 1.81
C PHE A 103 3.24 7.28 1.57
N ASP A 104 3.20 7.69 0.31
CA ASP A 104 3.31 9.09 -0.10
C ASP A 104 1.93 9.60 -0.51
N GLU A 105 1.28 10.33 0.41
CA GLU A 105 -0.12 10.81 0.26
C GLU A 105 -1.10 9.70 -0.17
N ALA A 106 -0.76 8.44 0.10
CA ALA A 106 -1.45 7.27 -0.44
C ALA A 106 -2.82 7.01 0.23
N THR A 107 -3.24 7.82 1.17
CA THR A 107 -4.57 7.76 1.81
C THR A 107 -5.43 8.97 1.49
N SER A 108 -4.95 9.89 0.65
CA SER A 108 -5.60 11.18 0.38
C SER A 108 -7.02 11.07 -0.20
N ALA A 109 -7.30 10.03 -0.98
CA ALA A 109 -8.60 9.77 -1.60
C ALA A 109 -9.55 8.93 -0.71
N LEU A 110 -9.16 8.61 0.53
CA LEU A 110 -9.97 7.82 1.46
C LEU A 110 -10.78 8.73 2.39
N ASP A 111 -12.00 8.28 2.71
CA ASP A 111 -12.76 8.84 3.82
C ASP A 111 -12.11 8.48 5.17
N GLY A 112 -12.43 9.25 6.22
CA GLY A 112 -11.77 9.11 7.53
C GLY A 112 -11.94 7.73 8.16
N ASP A 113 -13.12 7.12 8.04
CA ASP A 113 -13.39 5.80 8.64
C ASP A 113 -12.59 4.70 7.94
N THR A 114 -12.55 4.73 6.60
CA THR A 114 -11.75 3.81 5.80
C THR A 114 -10.25 4.00 6.07
N GLU A 115 -9.79 5.25 6.19
CA GLU A 115 -8.39 5.55 6.52
C GLU A 115 -8.01 5.00 7.90
N CYS A 116 -8.81 5.23 8.95
CA CYS A 116 -8.55 4.70 10.28
C CYS A 116 -8.48 3.16 10.29
N ARG A 117 -9.41 2.49 9.61
CA ARG A 117 -9.40 1.02 9.48
C ARG A 117 -8.16 0.52 8.77
N LEU A 118 -7.78 1.18 7.66
CA LEU A 118 -6.59 0.84 6.88
C LEU A 118 -5.32 0.97 7.72
N LEU A 119 -5.17 2.09 8.43
CA LEU A 119 -4.02 2.34 9.31
C LEU A 119 -3.94 1.29 10.42
N GLY A 120 -5.06 0.97 11.08
CA GLY A 120 -5.13 -0.10 12.08
C GLY A 120 -4.63 -1.43 11.49
N ASN A 121 -5.19 -1.86 10.36
CA ASN A 121 -4.83 -3.12 9.71
C ASN A 121 -3.33 -3.21 9.34
N ILE A 122 -2.75 -2.10 8.87
CA ILE A 122 -1.33 -2.09 8.44
C ILE A 122 -0.39 -2.07 9.66
N LEU A 123 -0.74 -1.34 10.70
CA LEU A 123 0.14 -1.09 11.85
C LEU A 123 0.02 -2.16 12.95
N ASP A 124 -1.08 -2.90 13.01
CA ASP A 124 -1.23 -4.06 13.92
C ASP A 124 -0.18 -5.16 13.66
N ASN A 125 0.41 -5.17 12.47
CA ASN A 125 1.48 -6.09 12.12
C ASN A 125 2.85 -5.46 12.45
N ASN A 126 3.28 -5.57 13.71
CA ASN A 126 4.52 -4.99 14.28
C ASN A 126 5.84 -5.42 13.60
N SER A 127 5.79 -6.20 12.53
CA SER A 127 7.00 -6.67 11.82
C SER A 127 7.50 -5.70 10.75
N ARG A 128 6.79 -4.59 10.51
CA ARG A 128 7.10 -3.66 9.40
C ARG A 128 7.38 -2.25 9.91
N THR A 129 8.34 -1.59 9.27
CA THR A 129 8.53 -0.15 9.41
C THR A 129 7.66 0.54 8.37
N VAL A 130 6.79 1.42 8.79
CA VAL A 130 5.90 2.19 7.91
C VAL A 130 6.24 3.66 8.01
N ILE A 131 6.50 4.29 6.86
CA ILE A 131 6.80 5.71 6.74
C ILE A 131 5.63 6.36 5.99
N PHE A 132 5.00 7.34 6.61
CA PHE A 132 3.95 8.15 5.99
C PHE A 132 4.51 9.52 5.63
N ILE A 133 4.35 9.91 4.38
CA ILE A 133 4.53 11.29 3.91
C ILE A 133 3.12 11.82 3.73
N THR A 134 2.68 12.72 4.61
CA THR A 134 1.29 13.18 4.62
C THR A 134 1.16 14.50 5.36
N HIS A 135 0.12 15.24 5.00
CA HIS A 135 -0.34 16.42 5.75
C HIS A 135 -1.63 16.15 6.54
N ARG A 136 -2.09 14.89 6.58
CA ARG A 136 -3.35 14.51 7.24
C ARG A 136 -3.14 14.26 8.73
N PRO A 137 -3.80 15.05 9.63
CA PRO A 137 -3.63 14.89 11.08
C PRO A 137 -4.06 13.52 11.60
N ALA A 138 -5.02 12.86 10.91
CA ALA A 138 -5.51 11.54 11.33
C ALA A 138 -4.40 10.48 11.32
N VAL A 139 -3.46 10.56 10.38
CA VAL A 139 -2.33 9.63 10.28
C VAL A 139 -1.34 9.82 11.42
N LEU A 140 -1.14 11.05 11.86
CA LEU A 140 -0.15 11.40 12.91
C LEU A 140 -0.44 10.71 14.25
N GLN A 141 -1.72 10.42 14.55
CA GLN A 141 -2.12 9.73 15.78
C GLN A 141 -1.62 8.28 15.84
N TYR A 142 -1.29 7.70 14.71
CA TYR A 142 -0.80 6.32 14.60
C TYR A 142 0.73 6.23 14.50
N CYS A 143 1.43 7.37 14.40
CA CYS A 143 2.88 7.41 14.26
C CYS A 143 3.57 7.45 15.63
N ASN A 144 4.62 6.64 15.79
CA ASN A 144 5.47 6.65 16.98
C ASN A 144 6.42 7.87 16.98
N GLU A 145 6.85 8.29 15.80
CA GLU A 145 7.76 9.40 15.59
C GLU A 145 7.25 10.30 14.45
N GLN A 146 7.56 11.59 14.55
CA GLN A 146 7.18 12.59 13.55
C GLN A 146 8.38 13.47 13.21
N LEU A 147 8.60 13.66 11.91
CA LEU A 147 9.61 14.57 11.38
C LEU A 147 8.91 15.69 10.60
N HIS A 148 9.13 16.92 11.01
CA HIS A 148 8.68 18.12 10.28
C HIS A 148 9.80 18.62 9.39
N LEU A 149 9.53 18.75 8.09
CA LEU A 149 10.45 19.24 7.07
C LEU A 149 10.11 20.67 6.66
#